data_940e7d44da7d47588ce939ab5baa8604
#
_entry.id   940e7d44da7d47588ce939ab5baa8604
#
_cell.length_a   1.000
_cell.length_b   1.000
_cell.length_c   1.000
_cell.angle_alpha   90.00
_cell.angle_beta   90.00
_cell.angle_gamma   90.00
#
_symmetry.space_group_name_H-M   'P 1'
#
loop_
_entity.id
_entity.type
_entity.pdbx_description
1 polymer ?
#
loop_
_entity_poly.entity_id
_entity_poly.type
_entity_poly.pdbx_seq_one_letter_code
_entity_poly.pdbx_strand_id
1 'polypeptide(L)'
;MATKKKAGSSSSPELRCLPVPRGDDSSPPPPARLTNSPPLTNEEREYLRRCAELSVQPDPSVLTTLSTRWWFLAPKTYFGDGGLLPLLDVLAESKTITSLTLRSDPNNSTAASHAADARALAQALRRNTSVTTLDVSACGLDDLAIAELAASLGSSATIRTAKLGSNAFGDAGTAALTKHLGAGKWRCSCGLQRLDVSNNGLYYSSSHKLATVLGKHGVEIDAVGNYTTEEILNALTHGMGFIAALIGAIPLLYDAWHRDRTTYWACLLYQFTLLCCFGSSTAYHGFFMHPRIMLWFQRFDHAAIYLLIAGSYTPLVFLGCRGHLGAAAIVVINWIAAFCGCCISAAGIGISSEHLNPTEIIIYASMGAAVLPIIGPVKRLLAPEAFFLLALGGALYIAGIFFFVRGMRHPGWHVVWHIFVMAAAATHWFCVYLYILPSIDFSAGGGSVIGDYERSPQWDEGGTRVIQRRFNVSVPRARVLTKASTLRGRSERRSLVQKSAETSGRRPR
;
A
#
# COMPACT_ATOMS: atom_id res chain seq x y z
N MET A 1 17.36 61.35 -7.31
CA MET A 1 17.50 61.48 -8.77
C MET A 1 16.69 60.37 -9.42
N ALA A 2 15.58 60.76 -9.99
CA ALA A 2 14.57 59.89 -10.59
C ALA A 2 14.86 59.71 -12.10
N THR A 3 14.75 58.50 -12.62
CA THR A 3 14.55 58.34 -14.05
C THR A 3 13.40 57.36 -14.29
N LYS A 4 12.29 57.95 -14.70
CA LYS A 4 11.12 57.27 -15.32
C LYS A 4 11.56 56.69 -16.68
N LYS A 5 11.23 55.41 -16.90
CA LYS A 5 11.14 54.86 -18.28
C LYS A 5 9.68 54.59 -18.62
N LYS A 6 9.30 55.14 -19.78
CA LYS A 6 8.00 55.14 -20.40
C LYS A 6 7.58 53.73 -20.83
N ALA A 7 6.30 53.44 -20.63
CA ALA A 7 5.57 52.31 -21.21
C ALA A 7 5.41 52.58 -22.73
N GLY A 8 5.78 51.56 -23.53
CA GLY A 8 5.46 51.50 -24.95
C GLY A 8 4.22 50.65 -25.14
N SER A 9 3.19 51.27 -25.69
CA SER A 9 1.97 50.62 -26.16
C SER A 9 2.28 49.84 -27.46
N SER A 10 2.10 48.53 -27.46
CA SER A 10 2.03 47.74 -28.66
C SER A 10 0.57 47.48 -29.03
N SER A 11 0.16 48.12 -30.09
CA SER A 11 -1.09 47.96 -30.80
C SER A 11 -1.22 46.54 -31.37
N SER A 12 -2.37 45.89 -31.05
CA SER A 12 -2.82 44.65 -31.68
C SER A 12 -3.09 44.89 -33.17
N PRO A 13 -2.74 43.94 -34.06
CA PRO A 13 -3.16 44.06 -35.46
C PRO A 13 -4.63 43.67 -35.58
N GLU A 14 -5.44 44.63 -36.08
CA GLU A 14 -6.80 44.37 -36.54
C GLU A 14 -6.80 43.34 -37.68
N LEU A 15 -7.47 42.22 -37.46
CA LEU A 15 -7.83 41.28 -38.53
C LEU A 15 -8.87 41.94 -39.46
N ARG A 16 -8.38 42.43 -40.62
CA ARG A 16 -9.22 42.81 -41.74
C ARG A 16 -9.92 41.58 -42.30
N CYS A 17 -11.21 41.53 -42.17
CA CYS A 17 -12.07 40.62 -42.90
C CYS A 17 -11.90 40.88 -44.44
N LEU A 18 -11.35 39.88 -45.12
CA LEU A 18 -11.38 39.86 -46.59
C LEU A 18 -12.81 39.47 -47.05
N PRO A 19 -13.34 40.06 -48.12
CA PRO A 19 -14.69 39.76 -48.60
C PRO A 19 -14.73 38.34 -49.17
N VAL A 20 -15.77 37.62 -48.78
CA VAL A 20 -16.15 36.30 -49.32
C VAL A 20 -16.51 36.47 -50.82
N PRO A 21 -15.89 35.72 -51.74
CA PRO A 21 -16.36 35.66 -53.12
C PRO A 21 -17.71 34.94 -53.15
N ARG A 22 -18.74 35.58 -53.70
CA ARG A 22 -19.99 34.94 -54.04
C ARG A 22 -19.81 34.13 -55.32
N GLY A 23 -20.22 32.87 -55.24
CA GLY A 23 -20.70 32.10 -56.35
C GLY A 23 -19.65 31.33 -57.15
N ASP A 24 -19.61 30.04 -56.86
CA ASP A 24 -19.69 29.04 -57.94
C ASP A 24 -20.22 27.74 -57.32
N ASP A 25 -21.36 27.31 -57.79
CA ASP A 25 -22.02 26.05 -57.49
C ASP A 25 -21.24 24.90 -58.15
N SER A 26 -20.08 24.56 -57.58
CA SER A 26 -19.35 23.34 -57.93
C SER A 26 -18.86 22.68 -56.63
N SER A 27 -19.83 22.04 -55.95
CA SER A 27 -19.47 20.98 -55.01
C SER A 27 -18.58 19.97 -55.77
N PRO A 28 -17.40 19.61 -55.24
CA PRO A 28 -16.57 18.58 -55.87
C PRO A 28 -17.42 17.31 -55.95
N PRO A 29 -17.43 16.60 -57.09
CA PRO A 29 -18.13 15.32 -57.18
C PRO A 29 -17.60 14.36 -56.13
N PRO A 30 -18.41 13.51 -55.52
CA PRO A 30 -17.95 12.50 -54.63
C PRO A 30 -16.86 11.68 -55.31
N PRO A 31 -15.77 11.28 -54.61
CA PRO A 31 -14.66 10.55 -55.19
C PRO A 31 -15.20 9.37 -56.00
N ALA A 32 -14.84 9.31 -57.28
CA ALA A 32 -15.30 8.28 -58.19
C ALA A 32 -14.90 6.90 -57.62
N ARG A 33 -15.85 6.11 -57.23
CA ARG A 33 -15.67 4.73 -56.82
C ARG A 33 -15.20 3.93 -58.04
N LEU A 34 -14.16 3.14 -57.84
CA LEU A 34 -13.82 2.06 -58.76
C LEU A 34 -15.07 1.13 -58.91
N THR A 35 -15.46 0.84 -60.14
CA THR A 35 -16.72 0.21 -60.57
C THR A 35 -16.95 -1.24 -60.04
N ASN A 36 -16.14 -1.74 -59.08
CA ASN A 36 -16.28 -3.08 -58.49
C ASN A 36 -16.31 -3.09 -56.95
N SER A 37 -16.62 -1.97 -56.31
CA SER A 37 -16.78 -1.96 -54.83
C SER A 37 -18.15 -2.47 -54.41
N PRO A 38 -18.24 -3.29 -53.34
CA PRO A 38 -19.54 -3.75 -52.83
C PRO A 38 -20.44 -2.56 -52.44
N PRO A 39 -21.78 -2.70 -52.49
CA PRO A 39 -22.68 -1.64 -52.10
C PRO A 39 -22.45 -1.23 -50.65
N LEU A 40 -22.61 0.06 -50.38
CA LEU A 40 -22.48 0.62 -49.01
C LEU A 40 -23.40 -0.07 -48.04
N THR A 41 -22.89 -0.41 -46.85
CA THR A 41 -23.75 -0.88 -45.74
C THR A 41 -24.68 0.22 -45.23
N ASN A 42 -25.66 -0.14 -44.41
CA ASN A 42 -26.56 0.84 -43.81
C ASN A 42 -25.77 1.81 -42.89
N GLU A 43 -24.83 1.30 -42.15
CA GLU A 43 -23.99 2.10 -41.25
C GLU A 43 -23.11 3.09 -42.07
N GLU A 44 -22.51 2.67 -43.16
CA GLU A 44 -21.71 3.57 -44.03
C GLU A 44 -22.57 4.69 -44.63
N ARG A 45 -23.79 4.37 -45.10
CA ARG A 45 -24.72 5.38 -45.64
C ARG A 45 -25.15 6.38 -44.58
N GLU A 46 -25.48 5.92 -43.39
CA GLU A 46 -25.86 6.78 -42.27
C GLU A 46 -24.71 7.69 -41.83
N TYR A 47 -23.49 7.16 -41.75
CA TYR A 47 -22.31 7.97 -41.45
C TYR A 47 -22.09 9.09 -42.45
N LEU A 48 -22.13 8.77 -43.76
CA LEU A 48 -22.00 9.79 -44.82
C LEU A 48 -23.10 10.85 -44.75
N ARG A 49 -24.33 10.43 -44.45
CA ARG A 49 -25.45 11.36 -44.27
C ARG A 49 -25.20 12.31 -43.11
N ARG A 50 -24.74 11.80 -41.99
CA ARG A 50 -24.43 12.60 -40.80
C ARG A 50 -23.24 13.52 -41.02
N CYS A 51 -22.19 13.07 -41.70
CA CYS A 51 -21.08 13.94 -42.09
C CYS A 51 -21.57 15.15 -42.93
N ALA A 52 -22.47 14.91 -43.87
CA ALA A 52 -23.04 15.97 -44.68
C ALA A 52 -23.90 16.96 -43.87
N GLU A 53 -24.75 16.45 -42.96
CA GLU A 53 -25.58 17.26 -42.05
C GLU A 53 -24.75 18.16 -41.13
N LEU A 54 -23.62 17.62 -40.59
CA LEU A 54 -22.74 18.32 -39.67
C LEU A 54 -21.61 19.12 -40.38
N SER A 55 -21.60 19.08 -41.72
CA SER A 55 -20.55 19.71 -42.54
C SER A 55 -19.12 19.22 -42.15
N VAL A 56 -18.98 17.97 -41.75
CA VAL A 56 -17.71 17.31 -41.44
C VAL A 56 -17.28 16.47 -42.65
N GLN A 57 -15.99 16.50 -42.95
CA GLN A 57 -15.44 15.67 -44.02
C GLN A 57 -15.43 14.20 -43.61
N PRO A 58 -16.00 13.28 -44.42
CA PRO A 58 -15.96 11.86 -44.12
C PRO A 58 -14.53 11.32 -44.04
N ASP A 59 -14.22 10.56 -42.98
CA ASP A 59 -12.90 9.88 -42.88
C ASP A 59 -12.98 8.50 -43.56
N PRO A 60 -12.11 8.27 -44.59
CA PRO A 60 -12.08 7.01 -45.31
C PRO A 60 -11.74 5.81 -44.42
N SER A 61 -11.01 6.01 -43.31
CA SER A 61 -10.68 4.94 -42.36
C SER A 61 -11.90 4.48 -41.58
N VAL A 62 -12.82 5.40 -41.27
CA VAL A 62 -14.10 5.10 -40.62
C VAL A 62 -14.96 4.25 -41.56
N LEU A 63 -15.07 4.63 -42.82
CA LEU A 63 -15.85 3.88 -43.81
C LEU A 63 -15.38 2.42 -43.94
N THR A 64 -14.08 2.18 -43.91
CA THR A 64 -13.55 0.80 -43.98
C THR A 64 -13.84 -0.03 -42.76
N THR A 65 -14.02 0.59 -41.60
CA THR A 65 -14.28 -0.11 -40.33
C THR A 65 -15.75 -0.35 -40.03
N LEU A 66 -16.67 0.50 -40.58
CA LEU A 66 -18.11 0.41 -40.33
C LEU A 66 -18.75 -0.91 -40.82
N SER A 67 -18.15 -1.56 -41.81
CA SER A 67 -18.58 -2.85 -42.30
C SER A 67 -18.14 -4.04 -41.42
N THR A 68 -17.33 -3.81 -40.39
CA THR A 68 -16.79 -4.86 -39.52
C THR A 68 -17.49 -4.87 -38.15
N ARG A 69 -17.39 -5.99 -37.40
CA ARG A 69 -17.85 -6.08 -36.01
C ARG A 69 -16.89 -5.38 -35.04
N TRP A 70 -15.69 -5.01 -35.49
CA TRP A 70 -14.61 -4.43 -34.71
C TRP A 70 -14.32 -3.05 -35.21
N TRP A 71 -14.72 -2.04 -34.46
CA TRP A 71 -14.41 -0.66 -34.80
C TRP A 71 -13.15 -0.20 -34.10
N PHE A 72 -12.09 -0.15 -34.86
CA PHE A 72 -10.84 0.48 -34.46
C PHE A 72 -10.69 1.80 -35.22
N LEU A 73 -10.77 2.90 -34.50
CA LEU A 73 -10.69 4.23 -35.05
C LEU A 73 -9.35 4.85 -34.66
N ALA A 74 -8.45 5.02 -35.61
CA ALA A 74 -7.11 5.55 -35.44
C ALA A 74 -7.06 7.11 -35.47
N PRO A 75 -5.95 7.75 -35.10
CA PRO A 75 -5.87 9.00 -34.32
C PRO A 75 -6.11 10.32 -35.06
N LYS A 76 -6.93 10.44 -36.08
CA LYS A 76 -7.08 11.76 -36.73
C LYS A 76 -8.42 12.47 -36.51
N THR A 77 -9.38 11.86 -35.81
CA THR A 77 -10.77 12.35 -35.91
C THR A 77 -11.55 12.41 -34.61
N TYR A 78 -10.94 12.25 -33.38
CA TYR A 78 -11.80 11.57 -32.44
C TYR A 78 -12.21 12.30 -31.20
N PHE A 79 -11.35 12.72 -30.35
CA PHE A 79 -11.77 13.50 -29.20
C PHE A 79 -11.30 14.95 -29.37
N GLY A 80 -12.24 15.87 -29.41
CA GLY A 80 -11.95 17.28 -29.33
C GLY A 80 -12.12 18.11 -30.59
N ASP A 81 -12.38 17.51 -31.75
CA ASP A 81 -12.57 18.22 -33.02
C ASP A 81 -13.96 18.08 -33.66
N GLY A 82 -14.90 17.42 -32.96
CA GLY A 82 -16.26 17.16 -33.45
C GLY A 82 -16.35 16.02 -34.47
N GLY A 83 -15.24 15.40 -34.87
CA GLY A 83 -15.21 14.31 -35.83
C GLY A 83 -15.88 13.02 -35.35
N LEU A 84 -16.05 12.88 -34.04
CA LEU A 84 -16.74 11.75 -33.42
C LEU A 84 -18.25 11.81 -33.58
N LEU A 85 -18.87 13.00 -33.65
CA LEU A 85 -20.31 13.17 -33.64
C LEU A 85 -21.07 12.39 -34.72
N PRO A 86 -20.65 12.41 -36.03
CA PRO A 86 -21.35 11.65 -37.08
C PRO A 86 -21.36 10.14 -36.80
N LEU A 87 -20.36 9.63 -36.11
CA LEU A 87 -20.22 8.23 -35.78
C LEU A 87 -21.12 7.81 -34.63
N LEU A 88 -21.40 8.71 -33.65
CA LEU A 88 -22.13 8.38 -32.43
C LEU A 88 -23.59 8.01 -32.70
N ASP A 89 -24.25 8.61 -33.69
CA ASP A 89 -25.60 8.25 -34.06
C ASP A 89 -25.65 6.85 -34.68
N VAL A 90 -24.66 6.54 -35.56
CA VAL A 90 -24.47 5.19 -36.11
C VAL A 90 -24.22 4.16 -35.00
N LEU A 91 -23.34 4.50 -34.04
CA LEU A 91 -23.05 3.66 -32.91
C LEU A 91 -24.30 3.37 -32.08
N ALA A 92 -25.11 4.40 -31.80
CA ALA A 92 -26.32 4.27 -30.96
C ALA A 92 -27.33 3.24 -31.50
N GLU A 93 -27.43 3.09 -32.82
CA GLU A 93 -28.39 2.23 -33.50
C GLU A 93 -27.79 0.91 -34.02
N SER A 94 -26.48 0.79 -34.11
CA SER A 94 -25.83 -0.40 -34.59
C SER A 94 -26.08 -1.59 -33.66
N LYS A 95 -26.41 -2.75 -34.28
CA LYS A 95 -26.57 -4.06 -33.62
C LYS A 95 -25.45 -5.03 -33.96
N THR A 96 -24.53 -4.60 -34.79
CA THR A 96 -23.45 -5.45 -35.30
C THR A 96 -22.12 -5.24 -34.57
N ILE A 97 -21.90 -4.02 -34.07
CA ILE A 97 -20.66 -3.67 -33.40
C ILE A 97 -20.57 -4.30 -31.99
N THR A 98 -19.49 -5.04 -31.73
CA THR A 98 -19.24 -5.68 -30.44
C THR A 98 -18.04 -5.07 -29.69
N SER A 99 -17.11 -4.44 -30.41
CA SER A 99 -15.93 -3.81 -29.84
C SER A 99 -15.71 -2.43 -30.46
N LEU A 100 -15.62 -1.42 -29.61
CA LEU A 100 -15.32 -0.03 -29.99
C LEU A 100 -13.98 0.36 -29.37
N THR A 101 -13.04 0.73 -30.21
CA THR A 101 -11.75 1.29 -29.79
C THR A 101 -11.60 2.69 -30.39
N LEU A 102 -11.43 3.67 -29.52
CA LEU A 102 -11.14 5.06 -29.89
C LEU A 102 -9.75 5.45 -29.40
N ARG A 103 -9.11 6.35 -30.15
CA ARG A 103 -7.85 6.98 -29.75
C ARG A 103 -7.94 8.48 -29.98
N SER A 104 -7.14 9.26 -29.27
CA SER A 104 -7.05 10.71 -29.44
C SER A 104 -5.61 11.09 -29.78
N ASP A 105 -5.47 12.18 -30.54
CA ASP A 105 -4.16 12.84 -30.69
C ASP A 105 -3.98 13.76 -29.47
N PRO A 106 -3.04 13.46 -28.54
CA PRO A 106 -2.83 14.26 -27.33
C PRO A 106 -2.39 15.70 -27.63
N ASN A 107 -1.98 16.01 -28.87
CA ASN A 107 -1.47 17.33 -29.22
C ASN A 107 -2.55 18.27 -29.79
N ASN A 108 -3.77 17.79 -30.05
CA ASN A 108 -4.75 18.54 -30.83
C ASN A 108 -6.11 18.77 -30.14
N SER A 109 -6.23 18.57 -28.82
CA SER A 109 -7.52 18.64 -28.15
C SER A 109 -7.47 19.32 -26.77
N THR A 110 -8.55 20.00 -26.39
CA THR A 110 -8.69 20.63 -25.08
C THR A 110 -9.52 19.76 -24.13
N ALA A 111 -9.29 19.85 -22.82
CA ALA A 111 -10.04 19.11 -21.82
C ALA A 111 -11.57 19.35 -21.89
N ALA A 112 -11.99 20.56 -22.26
CA ALA A 112 -13.41 20.91 -22.42
C ALA A 112 -14.07 20.17 -23.59
N SER A 113 -13.34 19.96 -24.70
CA SER A 113 -13.83 19.21 -25.85
C SER A 113 -13.91 17.70 -25.55
N HIS A 114 -12.95 17.16 -24.79
CA HIS A 114 -13.00 15.76 -24.35
C HIS A 114 -14.23 15.45 -23.50
N ALA A 115 -14.62 16.34 -22.59
CA ALA A 115 -15.80 16.13 -21.76
C ALA A 115 -17.11 16.17 -22.57
N ALA A 116 -17.19 17.05 -23.60
CA ALA A 116 -18.34 17.11 -24.50
C ALA A 116 -18.48 15.84 -25.35
N ASP A 117 -17.38 15.38 -25.94
CA ASP A 117 -17.36 14.14 -26.72
C ASP A 117 -17.62 12.90 -25.85
N ALA A 118 -17.07 12.84 -24.63
CA ALA A 118 -17.33 11.77 -23.69
C ALA A 118 -18.83 11.73 -23.29
N ARG A 119 -19.47 12.88 -23.13
CA ARG A 119 -20.93 12.97 -22.89
C ARG A 119 -21.73 12.44 -24.06
N ALA A 120 -21.37 12.84 -25.29
CA ALA A 120 -22.04 12.37 -26.50
C ALA A 120 -21.85 10.85 -26.68
N LEU A 121 -20.62 10.35 -26.47
CA LEU A 121 -20.32 8.92 -26.48
C LEU A 121 -21.13 8.17 -25.39
N ALA A 122 -21.21 8.70 -24.19
CA ALA A 122 -22.00 8.11 -23.11
C ALA A 122 -23.49 8.02 -23.48
N GLN A 123 -24.04 9.03 -24.16
CA GLN A 123 -25.42 9.00 -24.65
C GLN A 123 -25.64 7.92 -25.72
N ALA A 124 -24.70 7.80 -26.66
CA ALA A 124 -24.76 6.76 -27.69
C ALA A 124 -24.67 5.35 -27.08
N LEU A 125 -23.74 5.12 -26.13
CA LEU A 125 -23.60 3.84 -25.44
C LEU A 125 -24.81 3.45 -24.58
N ARG A 126 -25.56 4.40 -24.04
CA ARG A 126 -26.82 4.11 -23.33
C ARG A 126 -27.91 3.57 -24.25
N ARG A 127 -27.89 3.94 -25.52
CA ARG A 127 -28.85 3.46 -26.54
C ARG A 127 -28.39 2.17 -27.21
N ASN A 128 -27.05 1.96 -27.27
CA ASN A 128 -26.46 0.79 -27.90
C ASN A 128 -26.62 -0.46 -27.03
N THR A 129 -26.98 -1.57 -27.67
CA THR A 129 -27.23 -2.88 -27.03
C THR A 129 -26.33 -3.99 -27.55
N SER A 130 -25.31 -3.68 -28.32
CA SER A 130 -24.44 -4.67 -28.96
C SER A 130 -22.96 -4.58 -28.50
N VAL A 131 -22.49 -3.42 -28.08
CA VAL A 131 -21.11 -3.21 -27.63
C VAL A 131 -20.84 -3.97 -26.32
N THR A 132 -19.84 -4.83 -26.36
CA THR A 132 -19.36 -5.61 -25.20
C THR A 132 -18.01 -5.13 -24.70
N THR A 133 -17.19 -4.53 -25.58
CA THR A 133 -15.85 -4.01 -25.24
C THR A 133 -15.75 -2.55 -25.67
N LEU A 134 -15.43 -1.70 -24.71
CA LEU A 134 -15.11 -0.30 -24.93
C LEU A 134 -13.63 -0.07 -24.58
N ASP A 135 -12.86 0.47 -25.51
CA ASP A 135 -11.47 0.86 -25.29
C ASP A 135 -11.28 2.34 -25.67
N VAL A 136 -11.18 3.19 -24.67
CA VAL A 136 -10.87 4.62 -24.79
C VAL A 136 -9.56 4.96 -24.07
N SER A 137 -8.62 4.02 -24.08
CA SER A 137 -7.30 4.23 -23.50
C SER A 137 -6.52 5.28 -24.30
N ALA A 138 -5.70 6.07 -23.60
CA ALA A 138 -4.87 7.13 -24.19
C ALA A 138 -5.66 8.17 -25.02
N CYS A 139 -6.86 8.54 -24.53
CA CYS A 139 -7.73 9.54 -25.14
C CYS A 139 -7.67 10.91 -24.46
N GLY A 140 -6.79 11.10 -23.45
CA GLY A 140 -6.67 12.38 -22.72
C GLY A 140 -7.88 12.71 -21.85
N LEU A 141 -8.68 11.70 -21.49
CA LEU A 141 -9.90 11.90 -20.70
C LEU A 141 -9.56 12.34 -19.27
N ASP A 142 -10.15 13.44 -18.84
CA ASP A 142 -10.05 13.99 -17.50
C ASP A 142 -11.19 13.49 -16.59
N ASP A 143 -11.25 13.99 -15.36
CA ASP A 143 -12.25 13.64 -14.36
C ASP A 143 -13.70 13.88 -14.85
N LEU A 144 -13.95 14.96 -15.60
CA LEU A 144 -15.27 15.28 -16.10
C LEU A 144 -15.71 14.30 -17.20
N ALA A 145 -14.81 14.00 -18.13
CA ALA A 145 -15.04 13.03 -19.18
C ALA A 145 -15.34 11.62 -18.62
N ILE A 146 -14.57 11.21 -17.64
CA ILE A 146 -14.78 9.91 -16.96
C ILE A 146 -16.09 9.88 -16.17
N ALA A 147 -16.50 10.98 -15.55
CA ALA A 147 -17.77 11.04 -14.82
C ALA A 147 -18.98 10.82 -15.77
N GLU A 148 -18.94 11.38 -16.98
CA GLU A 148 -19.98 11.14 -17.99
C GLU A 148 -20.01 9.67 -18.46
N LEU A 149 -18.84 9.08 -18.73
CA LEU A 149 -18.74 7.67 -19.14
C LEU A 149 -19.15 6.71 -18.01
N ALA A 150 -18.79 7.02 -16.76
CA ALA A 150 -19.12 6.19 -15.61
C ALA A 150 -20.61 5.95 -15.44
N ALA A 151 -21.42 6.98 -15.66
CA ALA A 151 -22.88 6.88 -15.60
C ALA A 151 -23.45 5.96 -16.70
N SER A 152 -22.86 5.98 -17.88
CA SER A 152 -23.23 5.11 -18.99
C SER A 152 -22.80 3.66 -18.75
N LEU A 153 -21.56 3.43 -18.31
CA LEU A 153 -21.04 2.10 -17.96
C LEU A 153 -21.87 1.46 -16.85
N GLY A 154 -22.26 2.24 -15.82
CA GLY A 154 -23.07 1.76 -14.71
C GLY A 154 -24.50 1.34 -15.10
N SER A 155 -25.04 1.87 -16.18
CA SER A 155 -26.38 1.53 -16.71
C SER A 155 -26.35 0.48 -17.85
N SER A 156 -25.17 0.19 -18.42
CA SER A 156 -25.06 -0.75 -19.54
C SER A 156 -25.10 -2.20 -19.06
N ALA A 157 -26.02 -2.98 -19.60
CA ALA A 157 -26.10 -4.42 -19.38
C ALA A 157 -25.20 -5.22 -20.34
N THR A 158 -24.67 -4.62 -21.39
CA THR A 158 -23.93 -5.31 -22.47
C THR A 158 -22.44 -5.16 -22.38
N ILE A 159 -21.92 -4.01 -21.91
CA ILE A 159 -20.48 -3.78 -21.80
C ILE A 159 -19.89 -4.69 -20.72
N ARG A 160 -18.95 -5.57 -21.14
CA ARG A 160 -18.21 -6.52 -20.29
C ARG A 160 -16.82 -6.03 -19.93
N THR A 161 -16.19 -5.32 -20.85
CA THR A 161 -14.82 -4.81 -20.69
C THR A 161 -14.78 -3.33 -21.00
N ALA A 162 -14.26 -2.54 -20.08
CA ALA A 162 -13.98 -1.12 -20.29
C ALA A 162 -12.50 -0.85 -20.03
N LYS A 163 -11.80 -0.29 -21.02
CA LYS A 163 -10.40 0.12 -20.91
C LYS A 163 -10.34 1.64 -20.93
N LEU A 164 -9.92 2.20 -19.81
CA LEU A 164 -9.78 3.62 -19.52
C LEU A 164 -8.32 3.99 -19.20
N GLY A 165 -7.38 3.06 -19.46
CA GLY A 165 -5.98 3.21 -19.12
C GLY A 165 -5.29 4.36 -19.85
N SER A 166 -4.20 4.89 -19.30
CA SER A 166 -3.37 5.96 -19.89
C SER A 166 -4.16 7.23 -20.24
N ASN A 167 -5.11 7.62 -19.40
CA ASN A 167 -5.83 8.89 -19.47
C ASN A 167 -5.33 9.86 -18.37
N ALA A 168 -6.01 10.99 -18.18
CA ALA A 168 -5.58 12.06 -17.28
C ALA A 168 -6.56 12.27 -16.11
N PHE A 169 -7.35 11.27 -15.73
CA PHE A 169 -8.27 11.39 -14.61
C PHE A 169 -7.63 10.97 -13.28
N GLY A 170 -8.14 11.54 -12.20
CA GLY A 170 -7.67 11.33 -10.84
C GLY A 170 -8.78 10.86 -9.90
N ASP A 171 -8.78 11.43 -8.70
CA ASP A 171 -9.69 11.05 -7.62
C ASP A 171 -11.16 11.31 -7.92
N ALA A 172 -11.50 12.42 -8.58
CA ALA A 172 -12.88 12.77 -8.87
C ALA A 172 -13.50 11.82 -9.91
N GLY A 173 -12.76 11.49 -10.97
CA GLY A 173 -13.17 10.49 -11.97
C GLY A 173 -13.32 9.09 -11.35
N THR A 174 -12.38 8.70 -10.48
CA THR A 174 -12.45 7.44 -9.75
C THR A 174 -13.63 7.38 -8.79
N ALA A 175 -13.98 8.49 -8.12
CA ALA A 175 -15.16 8.58 -7.28
C ALA A 175 -16.45 8.41 -8.09
N ALA A 176 -16.50 8.98 -9.30
CA ALA A 176 -17.63 8.81 -10.21
C ALA A 176 -17.77 7.34 -10.67
N LEU A 177 -16.67 6.67 -11.06
CA LEU A 177 -16.64 5.24 -11.37
C LEU A 177 -17.15 4.41 -10.20
N THR A 178 -16.62 4.66 -9.00
CA THR A 178 -17.04 3.98 -7.77
C THR A 178 -18.54 4.15 -7.50
N LYS A 179 -19.04 5.38 -7.64
CA LYS A 179 -20.45 5.71 -7.42
C LYS A 179 -21.36 4.98 -8.39
N HIS A 180 -21.08 5.06 -9.68
CA HIS A 180 -21.98 4.55 -10.72
C HIS A 180 -21.86 3.05 -10.94
N LEU A 181 -20.67 2.47 -10.79
CA LEU A 181 -20.43 1.04 -10.96
C LEU A 181 -20.70 0.24 -9.66
N GLY A 182 -20.57 0.89 -8.50
CA GLY A 182 -20.73 0.25 -7.18
C GLY A 182 -22.15 0.36 -6.57
N ALA A 183 -23.14 0.96 -7.27
CA ALA A 183 -24.43 1.31 -6.69
C ALA A 183 -25.37 0.14 -6.36
N GLY A 184 -25.06 -1.11 -6.71
CA GLY A 184 -25.88 -2.28 -6.44
C GLY A 184 -25.60 -2.94 -5.10
N LYS A 185 -26.64 -3.32 -4.32
CA LYS A 185 -26.46 -3.99 -3.00
C LYS A 185 -25.85 -5.40 -3.08
N TRP A 186 -26.02 -6.12 -4.21
CA TRP A 186 -25.66 -7.55 -4.32
C TRP A 186 -24.91 -7.91 -5.61
N ARG A 187 -25.06 -7.14 -6.68
CA ARG A 187 -24.29 -7.24 -7.93
C ARG A 187 -24.23 -5.85 -8.55
N CYS A 188 -23.14 -5.56 -9.28
CA CYS A 188 -23.14 -4.42 -10.18
C CYS A 188 -24.36 -4.55 -11.09
N SER A 189 -25.23 -3.52 -11.17
CA SER A 189 -26.37 -3.50 -12.08
C SER A 189 -25.92 -3.50 -13.55
N CYS A 190 -24.64 -3.18 -13.78
CA CYS A 190 -23.99 -3.21 -15.08
C CYS A 190 -23.47 -4.60 -15.42
N GLY A 191 -23.25 -4.86 -16.70
CA GLY A 191 -22.68 -6.09 -17.19
C GLY A 191 -21.16 -6.22 -17.04
N LEU A 192 -20.49 -5.24 -16.44
CA LEU A 192 -19.03 -5.11 -16.44
C LEU A 192 -18.33 -6.26 -15.69
N GLN A 193 -17.32 -6.81 -16.33
CA GLN A 193 -16.47 -7.90 -15.81
C GLN A 193 -15.02 -7.46 -15.64
N ARG A 194 -14.53 -6.55 -16.51
CA ARG A 194 -13.15 -6.04 -16.48
C ARG A 194 -13.14 -4.53 -16.63
N LEU A 195 -12.36 -3.87 -15.80
CA LEU A 195 -12.10 -2.44 -15.83
C LEU A 195 -10.61 -2.19 -15.77
N ASP A 196 -10.06 -1.59 -16.82
CA ASP A 196 -8.68 -1.13 -16.85
C ASP A 196 -8.66 0.38 -16.58
N VAL A 197 -7.99 0.78 -15.51
CA VAL A 197 -7.72 2.16 -15.11
C VAL A 197 -6.22 2.41 -14.94
N SER A 198 -5.40 1.60 -15.60
CA SER A 198 -3.94 1.67 -15.51
C SER A 198 -3.39 3.02 -16.01
N ASN A 199 -2.21 3.42 -15.50
CA ASN A 199 -1.51 4.63 -15.95
C ASN A 199 -2.36 5.90 -15.97
N ASN A 200 -3.12 6.15 -14.90
CA ASN A 200 -3.88 7.39 -14.69
C ASN A 200 -3.31 8.17 -13.49
N GLY A 201 -3.85 9.33 -13.18
CA GLY A 201 -3.45 10.13 -12.02
C GLY A 201 -4.07 9.70 -10.68
N LEU A 202 -4.31 8.40 -10.48
CA LEU A 202 -5.01 7.89 -9.30
C LEU A 202 -4.10 7.87 -8.07
N TYR A 203 -4.62 8.31 -6.93
CA TYR A 203 -4.01 8.06 -5.64
C TYR A 203 -4.33 6.65 -5.12
N TYR A 204 -3.47 6.17 -4.23
CA TYR A 204 -3.64 4.86 -3.61
C TYR A 204 -5.04 4.65 -3.02
N SER A 205 -5.54 5.62 -2.23
CA SER A 205 -6.86 5.55 -1.58
C SER A 205 -8.00 5.39 -2.59
N SER A 206 -7.95 6.10 -3.70
CA SER A 206 -8.99 6.07 -4.73
C SER A 206 -8.96 4.79 -5.54
N SER A 207 -7.78 4.34 -5.95
CA SER A 207 -7.58 3.06 -6.63
C SER A 207 -8.00 1.90 -5.76
N HIS A 208 -7.59 1.91 -4.48
CA HIS A 208 -7.93 0.88 -3.52
C HIS A 208 -9.43 0.82 -3.24
N LYS A 209 -10.08 1.98 -3.07
CA LYS A 209 -11.52 2.10 -2.92
C LYS A 209 -12.27 1.50 -4.12
N LEU A 210 -11.87 1.89 -5.33
CA LEU A 210 -12.46 1.39 -6.55
C LEU A 210 -12.31 -0.14 -6.62
N ALA A 211 -11.11 -0.66 -6.39
CA ALA A 211 -10.82 -2.10 -6.39
C ALA A 211 -11.63 -2.84 -5.31
N THR A 212 -11.74 -2.29 -4.11
CA THR A 212 -12.51 -2.88 -3.01
C THR A 212 -14.00 -2.94 -3.32
N VAL A 213 -14.57 -1.84 -3.82
CA VAL A 213 -16.01 -1.76 -4.14
C VAL A 213 -16.34 -2.70 -5.29
N LEU A 214 -15.63 -2.61 -6.40
CA LEU A 214 -15.94 -3.38 -7.60
C LEU A 214 -15.52 -4.85 -7.49
N GLY A 215 -14.45 -5.15 -6.74
CA GLY A 215 -14.03 -6.53 -6.46
C GLY A 215 -15.08 -7.32 -5.68
N LYS A 216 -15.86 -6.68 -4.79
CA LYS A 216 -17.03 -7.29 -4.13
C LYS A 216 -18.11 -7.73 -5.13
N HIS A 217 -18.17 -7.08 -6.26
CA HIS A 217 -19.11 -7.40 -7.35
C HIS A 217 -18.51 -8.34 -8.41
N GLY A 218 -17.29 -8.81 -8.22
CA GLY A 218 -16.59 -9.73 -9.11
C GLY A 218 -16.00 -9.08 -10.37
N VAL A 219 -15.87 -7.74 -10.39
CA VAL A 219 -15.20 -7.00 -11.47
C VAL A 219 -13.68 -7.11 -11.28
N GLU A 220 -12.99 -7.56 -12.31
CA GLU A 220 -11.52 -7.57 -12.38
C GLU A 220 -11.03 -6.16 -12.72
N ILE A 221 -10.10 -5.62 -11.92
CA ILE A 221 -9.58 -4.27 -12.10
C ILE A 221 -8.10 -4.31 -12.37
N ASP A 222 -7.68 -3.67 -13.46
CA ASP A 222 -6.29 -3.38 -13.74
C ASP A 222 -6.02 -1.90 -13.39
N ALA A 223 -5.14 -1.68 -12.41
CA ALA A 223 -4.71 -0.37 -11.97
C ALA A 223 -3.18 -0.22 -11.97
N VAL A 224 -2.50 -1.07 -12.71
CA VAL A 224 -1.03 -1.08 -12.86
C VAL A 224 -0.53 0.28 -13.35
N GLY A 225 0.64 0.72 -12.86
CA GLY A 225 1.25 1.99 -13.25
C GLY A 225 0.79 3.22 -12.48
N ASN A 226 -0.29 3.15 -11.68
CA ASN A 226 -0.74 4.27 -10.84
C ASN A 226 0.09 4.35 -9.54
N TYR A 227 0.17 3.24 -8.81
CA TYR A 227 0.83 3.17 -7.50
C TYR A 227 1.73 1.95 -7.34
N THR A 228 2.05 1.25 -8.43
CA THR A 228 2.86 0.01 -8.41
C THR A 228 4.17 0.19 -7.67
N THR A 229 4.88 1.29 -7.90
CA THR A 229 6.15 1.58 -7.21
C THR A 229 5.96 1.71 -5.71
N GLU A 230 4.89 2.37 -5.26
CA GLU A 230 4.58 2.53 -3.84
C GLU A 230 4.24 1.20 -3.18
N GLU A 231 3.43 0.36 -3.82
CA GLU A 231 3.09 -0.98 -3.32
C GLU A 231 4.33 -1.88 -3.19
N ILE A 232 5.21 -1.84 -4.20
CA ILE A 232 6.49 -2.56 -4.14
C ILE A 232 7.35 -2.04 -2.99
N LEU A 233 7.47 -0.72 -2.80
CA LEU A 233 8.24 -0.14 -1.71
C LEU A 233 7.63 -0.48 -0.34
N ASN A 234 6.31 -0.47 -0.22
CA ASN A 234 5.60 -0.89 0.99
C ASN A 234 5.87 -2.37 1.31
N ALA A 235 5.75 -3.25 0.32
CA ALA A 235 6.07 -4.67 0.48
C ALA A 235 7.54 -4.89 0.86
N LEU A 236 8.47 -4.19 0.22
CA LEU A 236 9.90 -4.31 0.50
C LEU A 236 10.28 -3.82 1.90
N THR A 237 9.75 -2.67 2.33
CA THR A 237 10.06 -2.12 3.66
C THR A 237 9.61 -3.07 4.76
N HIS A 238 8.35 -3.49 4.78
CA HIS A 238 7.88 -4.45 5.78
C HIS A 238 8.45 -5.85 5.58
N GLY A 239 8.78 -6.26 4.36
CA GLY A 239 9.53 -7.50 4.08
C GLY A 239 10.92 -7.50 4.73
N MET A 240 11.64 -6.39 4.68
CA MET A 240 12.90 -6.23 5.44
C MET A 240 12.66 -6.29 6.95
N GLY A 241 11.58 -5.68 7.45
CA GLY A 241 11.17 -5.77 8.84
C GLY A 241 10.89 -7.21 9.28
N PHE A 242 10.20 -7.97 8.43
CA PHE A 242 9.92 -9.40 8.66
C PHE A 242 11.20 -10.23 8.75
N ILE A 243 12.14 -10.04 7.82
CA ILE A 243 13.45 -10.73 7.84
C ILE A 243 14.24 -10.34 9.09
N ALA A 244 14.29 -9.05 9.43
CA ALA A 244 14.96 -8.57 10.64
C ALA A 244 14.34 -9.17 11.92
N ALA A 245 13.00 -9.29 11.97
CA ALA A 245 12.31 -9.94 13.08
C ALA A 245 12.64 -11.44 13.15
N LEU A 246 12.74 -12.16 12.03
CA LEU A 246 13.16 -13.57 12.01
C LEU A 246 14.58 -13.73 12.55
N ILE A 247 15.51 -12.89 12.12
CA ILE A 247 16.90 -12.92 12.61
C ILE A 247 16.94 -12.57 14.09
N GLY A 248 16.22 -11.53 14.51
CA GLY A 248 16.14 -11.10 15.91
C GLY A 248 15.48 -12.12 16.84
N ALA A 249 14.63 -13.00 16.31
CA ALA A 249 14.00 -14.07 17.08
C ALA A 249 15.06 -15.01 17.70
N ILE A 250 16.13 -15.29 16.98
CA ILE A 250 17.18 -16.25 17.40
C ILE A 250 17.82 -15.84 18.74
N PRO A 251 18.47 -14.68 18.88
CA PRO A 251 19.08 -14.29 20.13
C PRO A 251 18.04 -14.01 21.24
N LEU A 252 16.91 -13.39 20.88
CA LEU A 252 15.86 -13.07 21.85
C LEU A 252 15.30 -14.32 22.53
N LEU A 253 14.93 -15.32 21.75
CA LEU A 253 14.32 -16.55 22.26
C LEU A 253 15.35 -17.46 22.92
N TYR A 254 16.59 -17.47 22.41
CA TYR A 254 17.69 -18.19 23.06
C TYR A 254 17.95 -17.66 24.47
N ASP A 255 18.11 -16.36 24.64
CA ASP A 255 18.34 -15.75 25.94
C ASP A 255 17.12 -15.89 26.86
N ALA A 256 15.91 -15.71 26.33
CA ALA A 256 14.66 -15.89 27.09
C ALA A 256 14.47 -17.33 27.59
N TRP A 257 14.84 -18.34 26.79
CA TRP A 257 14.77 -19.76 27.17
C TRP A 257 15.62 -20.07 28.41
N HIS A 258 16.78 -19.41 28.58
CA HIS A 258 17.68 -19.59 29.70
C HIS A 258 17.26 -18.80 30.96
N ARG A 259 16.15 -18.04 30.92
CA ARG A 259 15.63 -17.32 32.08
C ARG A 259 14.57 -18.16 32.81
N ASP A 260 13.32 -17.95 32.48
CA ASP A 260 12.20 -18.69 33.04
C ASP A 260 11.10 -18.89 31.99
N ARG A 261 10.17 -19.81 32.26
CA ARG A 261 9.07 -20.12 31.31
C ARG A 261 8.21 -18.92 30.96
N THR A 262 7.92 -18.04 31.92
CA THR A 262 7.10 -16.85 31.71
C THR A 262 7.79 -15.89 30.76
N THR A 263 9.08 -15.66 30.97
CA THR A 263 9.93 -14.81 30.10
C THR A 263 9.98 -15.37 28.68
N TYR A 264 10.21 -16.69 28.54
CA TYR A 264 10.23 -17.33 27.22
C TYR A 264 8.90 -17.14 26.46
N TRP A 265 7.77 -17.45 27.09
CA TRP A 265 6.48 -17.33 26.43
C TRP A 265 6.08 -15.88 26.14
N ALA A 266 6.46 -14.93 26.99
CA ALA A 266 6.23 -13.51 26.76
C ALA A 266 7.04 -13.01 25.53
N CYS A 267 8.32 -13.40 25.42
CA CYS A 267 9.16 -13.04 24.28
C CYS A 267 8.71 -13.75 22.99
N LEU A 268 8.29 -15.03 23.09
CA LEU A 268 7.77 -15.77 21.94
C LEU A 268 6.49 -15.14 21.39
N LEU A 269 5.57 -14.78 22.29
CA LEU A 269 4.31 -14.11 21.91
C LEU A 269 4.57 -12.75 21.25
N TYR A 270 5.47 -11.95 21.81
CA TYR A 270 5.89 -10.68 21.21
C TYR A 270 6.51 -10.88 19.83
N GLN A 271 7.45 -11.83 19.71
CA GLN A 271 8.08 -12.14 18.43
C GLN A 271 7.09 -12.61 17.39
N PHE A 272 6.12 -13.44 17.78
CA PHE A 272 5.04 -13.87 16.90
C PHE A 272 4.21 -12.69 16.39
N THR A 273 3.88 -11.72 17.25
CA THR A 273 3.10 -10.53 16.83
C THR A 273 3.89 -9.61 15.89
N LEU A 274 5.21 -9.50 16.05
CA LEU A 274 6.08 -8.80 15.10
C LEU A 274 6.05 -9.46 13.72
N LEU A 275 6.18 -10.80 13.68
CA LEU A 275 6.13 -11.56 12.43
C LEU A 275 4.75 -11.47 11.77
N CYS A 276 3.66 -11.51 12.54
CA CYS A 276 2.32 -11.30 12.02
C CYS A 276 2.17 -9.91 11.38
N CYS A 277 2.62 -8.86 12.06
CA CYS A 277 2.49 -7.48 11.57
C CYS A 277 3.28 -7.27 10.29
N PHE A 278 4.57 -7.56 10.29
CA PHE A 278 5.39 -7.36 9.09
C PHE A 278 5.04 -8.33 7.97
N GLY A 279 4.68 -9.58 8.29
CA GLY A 279 4.32 -10.59 7.29
C GLY A 279 2.99 -10.31 6.61
N SER A 280 1.94 -9.95 7.37
CA SER A 280 0.63 -9.61 6.79
C SER A 280 0.70 -8.36 5.92
N SER A 281 1.43 -7.35 6.35
CA SER A 281 1.63 -6.12 5.59
C SER A 281 2.43 -6.36 4.31
N THR A 282 3.51 -7.15 4.39
CA THR A 282 4.27 -7.57 3.20
C THR A 282 3.39 -8.29 2.20
N ALA A 283 2.53 -9.20 2.66
CA ALA A 283 1.62 -9.95 1.79
C ALA A 283 0.52 -9.03 1.23
N TYR A 284 -0.07 -8.15 2.05
CA TYR A 284 -1.08 -7.19 1.61
C TYR A 284 -0.57 -6.34 0.44
N HIS A 285 0.58 -5.71 0.60
CA HIS A 285 1.21 -4.88 -0.42
C HIS A 285 1.80 -5.71 -1.57
N GLY A 286 2.28 -6.93 -1.32
CA GLY A 286 2.84 -7.81 -2.34
C GLY A 286 1.79 -8.39 -3.30
N PHE A 287 0.57 -8.64 -2.81
CA PHE A 287 -0.53 -9.15 -3.64
C PHE A 287 -1.40 -8.06 -4.28
N PHE A 288 -0.90 -6.84 -4.43
CA PHE A 288 -1.65 -5.70 -4.98
C PHE A 288 -2.25 -5.95 -6.37
N MET A 289 -1.67 -6.84 -7.17
CA MET A 289 -2.19 -7.26 -8.48
C MET A 289 -3.37 -8.26 -8.39
N HIS A 290 -3.70 -8.76 -7.19
CA HIS A 290 -4.72 -9.78 -6.98
C HIS A 290 -5.79 -9.29 -6.00
N PRO A 291 -6.78 -8.49 -6.42
CA PRO A 291 -7.71 -7.79 -5.53
C PRO A 291 -8.41 -8.67 -4.49
N ARG A 292 -8.77 -9.92 -4.86
CA ARG A 292 -9.44 -10.84 -3.93
C ARG A 292 -8.53 -11.29 -2.78
N ILE A 293 -7.27 -11.60 -3.11
CA ILE A 293 -6.26 -12.03 -2.13
C ILE A 293 -5.85 -10.83 -1.26
N MET A 294 -5.62 -9.70 -1.89
CA MET A 294 -5.29 -8.43 -1.24
C MET A 294 -6.31 -8.04 -0.17
N LEU A 295 -7.63 -8.16 -0.42
CA LEU A 295 -8.69 -7.87 0.54
C LEU A 295 -8.61 -8.73 1.81
N TRP A 296 -8.19 -9.99 1.70
CA TRP A 296 -7.97 -10.86 2.85
C TRP A 296 -6.75 -10.39 3.66
N PHE A 297 -5.62 -10.15 2.98
CA PHE A 297 -4.41 -9.69 3.67
C PHE A 297 -4.57 -8.30 4.27
N GLN A 298 -5.39 -7.41 3.69
CA GLN A 298 -5.74 -6.14 4.31
C GLN A 298 -6.36 -6.32 5.70
N ARG A 299 -7.28 -7.27 5.84
CA ARG A 299 -7.90 -7.56 7.15
C ARG A 299 -6.88 -8.09 8.15
N PHE A 300 -5.96 -8.94 7.71
CA PHE A 300 -4.87 -9.44 8.55
C PHE A 300 -3.88 -8.34 8.92
N ASP A 301 -3.55 -7.44 8.00
CA ASP A 301 -2.67 -6.30 8.24
C ASP A 301 -3.23 -5.38 9.33
N HIS A 302 -4.49 -4.98 9.20
CA HIS A 302 -5.17 -4.18 10.24
C HIS A 302 -5.27 -4.93 11.58
N ALA A 303 -5.63 -6.22 11.58
CA ALA A 303 -5.69 -7.04 12.78
C ALA A 303 -4.32 -7.15 13.47
N ALA A 304 -3.25 -7.27 12.70
CA ALA A 304 -1.89 -7.44 13.21
C ALA A 304 -1.36 -6.21 13.96
N ILE A 305 -1.87 -5.01 13.68
CA ILE A 305 -1.53 -3.79 14.45
C ILE A 305 -2.02 -3.92 15.89
N TYR A 306 -3.26 -4.37 16.11
CA TYR A 306 -3.77 -4.64 17.46
C TYR A 306 -2.91 -5.67 18.19
N LEU A 307 -2.56 -6.77 17.49
CA LEU A 307 -1.71 -7.82 18.05
C LEU A 307 -0.30 -7.29 18.39
N LEU A 308 0.30 -6.47 17.55
CA LEU A 308 1.62 -5.90 17.80
C LEU A 308 1.62 -4.98 19.04
N ILE A 309 0.59 -4.14 19.19
CA ILE A 309 0.48 -3.27 20.38
C ILE A 309 0.41 -4.13 21.63
N ALA A 310 -0.54 -5.07 21.73
CA ALA A 310 -0.68 -5.94 22.90
C ALA A 310 0.55 -6.82 23.12
N GLY A 311 1.13 -7.36 22.02
CA GLY A 311 2.32 -8.17 22.04
C GLY A 311 3.53 -7.45 22.61
N SER A 312 3.77 -6.18 22.22
CA SER A 312 4.86 -5.36 22.74
C SER A 312 4.72 -5.05 24.24
N TYR A 313 3.49 -4.83 24.73
CA TYR A 313 3.24 -4.63 26.17
C TYR A 313 3.63 -5.83 27.03
N THR A 314 3.59 -7.04 26.45
CA THR A 314 3.88 -8.27 27.19
C THR A 314 5.33 -8.28 27.73
N PRO A 315 6.40 -8.14 26.95
CA PRO A 315 7.74 -8.04 27.52
C PRO A 315 8.06 -6.66 28.10
N LEU A 316 7.60 -5.57 27.50
CA LEU A 316 7.99 -4.21 27.91
C LEU A 316 7.37 -3.82 29.27
N VAL A 317 6.09 -4.09 29.46
CA VAL A 317 5.35 -3.66 30.66
C VAL A 317 5.18 -4.78 31.65
N PHE A 318 4.75 -5.98 31.23
CA PHE A 318 4.53 -7.10 32.16
C PHE A 318 5.84 -7.64 32.74
N LEU A 319 6.86 -7.93 31.88
CA LEU A 319 8.14 -8.41 32.37
C LEU A 319 8.98 -7.26 32.98
N GLY A 320 8.98 -6.08 32.35
CA GLY A 320 9.73 -4.92 32.82
C GLY A 320 9.23 -4.36 34.16
N CYS A 321 7.96 -4.55 34.47
CA CYS A 321 7.34 -4.15 35.75
C CYS A 321 6.82 -5.37 36.50
N ARG A 322 7.56 -6.49 36.51
CA ARG A 322 7.17 -7.75 37.13
C ARG A 322 6.75 -7.53 38.60
N GLY A 323 5.61 -8.10 38.98
CA GLY A 323 5.01 -7.94 40.32
C GLY A 323 4.13 -6.71 40.52
N HIS A 324 4.08 -5.77 39.57
CA HIS A 324 3.20 -4.61 39.65
C HIS A 324 1.82 -4.93 39.08
N LEU A 325 0.80 -5.00 39.93
CA LEU A 325 -0.58 -5.39 39.54
C LEU A 325 -1.17 -4.51 38.45
N GLY A 326 -0.94 -3.20 38.49
CA GLY A 326 -1.41 -2.27 37.45
C GLY A 326 -0.79 -2.55 36.09
N ALA A 327 0.48 -3.00 36.04
CA ALA A 327 1.13 -3.39 34.80
C ALA A 327 0.49 -4.66 34.22
N ALA A 328 0.26 -5.67 35.04
CA ALA A 328 -0.42 -6.88 34.63
C ALA A 328 -1.86 -6.59 34.13
N ALA A 329 -2.61 -5.76 34.85
CA ALA A 329 -3.96 -5.36 34.45
C ALA A 329 -3.99 -4.66 33.07
N ILE A 330 -3.07 -3.72 32.81
CA ILE A 330 -2.97 -3.03 31.53
C ILE A 330 -2.67 -4.01 30.40
N VAL A 331 -1.77 -4.97 30.60
CA VAL A 331 -1.48 -5.98 29.57
C VAL A 331 -2.72 -6.82 29.26
N VAL A 332 -3.47 -7.26 30.28
CA VAL A 332 -4.74 -8.00 30.08
C VAL A 332 -5.75 -7.15 29.31
N ILE A 333 -5.93 -5.88 29.67
CA ILE A 333 -6.84 -4.96 28.98
C ILE A 333 -6.43 -4.80 27.51
N ASN A 334 -5.12 -4.63 27.23
CA ASN A 334 -4.62 -4.54 25.85
C ASN A 334 -4.89 -5.82 25.04
N TRP A 335 -4.74 -7.01 25.65
CA TRP A 335 -5.05 -8.26 24.95
C TRP A 335 -6.55 -8.44 24.69
N ILE A 336 -7.42 -8.00 25.60
CA ILE A 336 -8.87 -7.98 25.38
C ILE A 336 -9.21 -7.01 24.23
N ALA A 337 -8.63 -5.81 24.24
CA ALA A 337 -8.81 -4.83 23.16
C ALA A 337 -8.31 -5.37 21.82
N ALA A 338 -7.14 -6.06 21.81
CA ALA A 338 -6.59 -6.68 20.61
C ALA A 338 -7.51 -7.77 20.06
N PHE A 339 -8.06 -8.62 20.92
CA PHE A 339 -9.02 -9.65 20.50
C PHE A 339 -10.27 -9.03 19.85
N CYS A 340 -10.87 -8.02 20.49
CA CYS A 340 -12.02 -7.29 19.95
C CYS A 340 -11.66 -6.61 18.61
N GLY A 341 -10.50 -5.96 18.51
CA GLY A 341 -10.01 -5.32 17.28
C GLY A 341 -9.82 -6.33 16.16
N CYS A 342 -9.23 -7.50 16.44
CA CYS A 342 -9.09 -8.58 15.47
C CYS A 342 -10.45 -9.09 14.96
N CYS A 343 -11.44 -9.24 15.83
CA CYS A 343 -12.80 -9.64 15.44
C CYS A 343 -13.45 -8.58 14.53
N ILE A 344 -13.28 -7.30 14.83
CA ILE A 344 -13.78 -6.18 14.02
C ILE A 344 -13.11 -6.20 12.62
N SER A 345 -11.79 -6.34 12.57
CA SER A 345 -11.03 -6.41 11.30
C SER A 345 -11.43 -7.66 10.48
N ALA A 346 -11.56 -8.82 11.10
CA ALA A 346 -11.98 -10.06 10.44
C ALA A 346 -13.38 -9.95 9.83
N ALA A 347 -14.31 -9.30 10.55
CA ALA A 347 -15.64 -9.01 10.05
C ALA A 347 -15.67 -7.97 8.91
N GLY A 348 -14.54 -7.29 8.65
CA GLY A 348 -14.44 -6.19 7.68
C GLY A 348 -15.21 -4.95 8.12
N ILE A 349 -15.54 -4.83 9.42
CA ILE A 349 -16.21 -3.66 9.97
C ILE A 349 -15.15 -2.56 10.12
N GLY A 350 -15.44 -1.39 9.56
CA GLY A 350 -14.51 -0.26 9.61
C GLY A 350 -13.39 -0.27 8.57
N ILE A 351 -13.15 -1.37 7.89
CA ILE A 351 -12.30 -1.42 6.70
C ILE A 351 -13.11 -0.83 5.54
N SER A 352 -13.26 0.48 5.55
CA SER A 352 -13.92 1.24 4.50
C SER A 352 -12.87 1.83 3.59
N SER A 353 -13.00 1.54 2.30
CA SER A 353 -12.18 2.19 1.27
C SER A 353 -12.46 3.70 1.12
N GLU A 354 -13.48 4.21 1.82
CA GLU A 354 -13.95 5.59 1.59
C GLU A 354 -13.34 6.63 2.50
N HIS A 355 -13.07 6.26 3.74
CA HIS A 355 -12.50 7.20 4.70
C HIS A 355 -11.57 6.48 5.65
N LEU A 356 -10.55 7.21 6.07
CA LEU A 356 -9.80 6.87 7.27
C LEU A 356 -10.81 6.54 8.36
N ASN A 357 -10.77 5.32 8.88
CA ASN A 357 -11.62 5.03 10.03
C ASN A 357 -10.98 5.66 11.28
N PRO A 358 -11.42 6.87 11.68
CA PRO A 358 -10.83 7.54 12.83
C PRO A 358 -10.95 6.68 14.09
N THR A 359 -11.95 5.80 14.14
CA THR A 359 -12.17 4.89 15.27
C THR A 359 -11.02 3.90 15.43
N GLU A 360 -10.51 3.31 14.35
CA GLU A 360 -9.36 2.40 14.43
C GLU A 360 -8.11 3.12 14.94
N ILE A 361 -7.83 4.31 14.40
CA ILE A 361 -6.69 5.11 14.84
C ILE A 361 -6.81 5.48 16.31
N ILE A 362 -8.00 5.88 16.76
CA ILE A 362 -8.25 6.20 18.17
C ILE A 362 -8.03 4.97 19.05
N ILE A 363 -8.48 3.79 18.63
CA ILE A 363 -8.27 2.55 19.37
C ILE A 363 -6.77 2.21 19.43
N TYR A 364 -6.03 2.24 18.32
CA TYR A 364 -4.58 2.00 18.31
C TYR A 364 -3.83 2.98 19.23
N ALA A 365 -4.14 4.28 19.12
CA ALA A 365 -3.54 5.30 19.96
C ALA A 365 -3.88 5.11 21.45
N SER A 366 -5.13 4.75 21.77
CA SER A 366 -5.58 4.49 23.14
C SER A 366 -4.89 3.27 23.73
N MET A 367 -4.76 2.18 22.96
CA MET A 367 -4.03 0.98 23.38
C MET A 367 -2.54 1.30 23.61
N GLY A 368 -1.91 2.06 22.71
CA GLY A 368 -0.52 2.50 22.88
C GLY A 368 -0.32 3.42 24.08
N ALA A 369 -1.30 4.26 24.41
CA ALA A 369 -1.28 5.19 25.54
C ALA A 369 -1.69 4.54 26.88
N ALA A 370 -2.11 3.27 26.90
CA ALA A 370 -2.61 2.60 28.10
C ALA A 370 -1.56 2.50 29.23
N VAL A 371 -0.28 2.70 28.95
CA VAL A 371 0.80 2.76 29.94
C VAL A 371 0.81 4.08 30.73
N LEU A 372 0.21 5.15 30.22
CA LEU A 372 0.31 6.49 30.83
C LEU A 372 -0.20 6.57 32.28
N PRO A 373 -1.31 5.93 32.68
CA PRO A 373 -1.76 5.94 34.07
C PRO A 373 -0.74 5.37 35.07
N ILE A 374 0.14 4.47 34.60
CA ILE A 374 1.19 3.84 35.42
C ILE A 374 2.60 4.31 35.05
N ILE A 375 2.74 5.42 34.34
CA ILE A 375 4.05 5.89 33.85
C ILE A 375 5.03 6.16 34.99
N GLY A 376 4.54 6.62 36.15
CA GLY A 376 5.36 6.84 37.35
C GLY A 376 5.98 5.56 37.90
N PRO A 377 5.20 4.51 38.19
CA PRO A 377 5.74 3.18 38.48
C PRO A 377 6.68 2.64 37.40
N VAL A 378 6.31 2.71 36.11
CA VAL A 378 7.17 2.24 35.00
C VAL A 378 8.54 2.92 35.01
N LYS A 379 8.57 4.25 35.16
CA LYS A 379 9.82 5.03 35.27
C LYS A 379 10.68 4.62 36.44
N ARG A 380 10.08 4.22 37.57
CA ARG A 380 10.84 3.79 38.76
C ARG A 380 11.37 2.38 38.65
N LEU A 381 10.65 1.49 37.96
CA LEU A 381 10.98 0.07 37.87
C LEU A 381 11.95 -0.23 36.73
N LEU A 382 11.86 0.48 35.62
CA LEU A 382 12.78 0.32 34.50
C LEU A 382 14.09 1.07 34.70
N ALA A 383 15.16 0.54 34.13
CA ALA A 383 16.41 1.30 33.97
C ALA A 383 16.15 2.57 33.15
N PRO A 384 16.86 3.68 33.38
CA PRO A 384 16.65 4.94 32.65
C PRO A 384 16.73 4.76 31.13
N GLU A 385 17.64 3.95 30.65
CA GLU A 385 17.84 3.68 29.21
C GLU A 385 16.69 2.85 28.65
N ALA A 386 16.17 1.88 29.42
CA ALA A 386 14.99 1.10 29.04
C ALA A 386 13.74 1.98 28.94
N PHE A 387 13.57 2.87 29.94
CA PHE A 387 12.49 3.85 29.92
C PHE A 387 12.59 4.81 28.74
N PHE A 388 13.82 5.28 28.43
CA PHE A 388 14.07 6.12 27.26
C PHE A 388 13.68 5.41 25.95
N LEU A 389 14.13 4.17 25.77
CA LEU A 389 13.79 3.40 24.55
C LEU A 389 12.28 3.10 24.47
N LEU A 390 11.63 2.80 25.58
CA LEU A 390 10.17 2.63 25.63
C LEU A 390 9.46 3.91 25.17
N ALA A 391 9.86 5.06 25.73
CA ALA A 391 9.27 6.35 25.38
C ALA A 391 9.57 6.75 23.93
N LEU A 392 10.79 6.52 23.45
CA LEU A 392 11.20 6.81 22.06
C LEU A 392 10.40 5.96 21.06
N GLY A 393 10.26 4.66 21.31
CA GLY A 393 9.45 3.79 20.45
C GLY A 393 7.99 4.23 20.40
N GLY A 394 7.40 4.58 21.56
CA GLY A 394 6.05 5.15 21.61
C GLY A 394 5.90 6.45 20.83
N ALA A 395 6.90 7.36 20.95
CA ALA A 395 6.92 8.62 20.22
C ALA A 395 7.04 8.41 18.69
N LEU A 396 7.85 7.43 18.26
CA LEU A 396 7.99 7.05 16.84
C LEU A 396 6.66 6.52 16.28
N TYR A 397 5.93 5.66 17.00
CA TYR A 397 4.62 5.21 16.58
C TYR A 397 3.62 6.36 16.43
N ILE A 398 3.59 7.29 17.41
CA ILE A 398 2.69 8.47 17.36
C ILE A 398 3.05 9.37 16.19
N ALA A 399 4.34 9.67 15.99
CA ALA A 399 4.81 10.46 14.85
C ALA A 399 4.47 9.79 13.52
N GLY A 400 4.58 8.46 13.48
CA GLY A 400 4.19 7.65 12.33
C GLY A 400 2.72 7.82 11.92
N ILE A 401 1.80 7.97 12.86
CA ILE A 401 0.36 8.18 12.57
C ILE A 401 0.14 9.38 11.63
N PHE A 402 0.92 10.44 11.78
CA PHE A 402 0.85 11.59 10.88
C PHE A 402 1.13 11.18 9.43
N PHE A 403 2.16 10.35 9.21
CA PHE A 403 2.52 9.86 7.87
C PHE A 403 1.50 8.86 7.34
N PHE A 404 0.93 8.03 8.20
CA PHE A 404 -0.17 7.13 7.84
C PHE A 404 -1.37 7.90 7.31
N VAL A 405 -1.84 8.93 8.03
CA VAL A 405 -2.97 9.78 7.63
C VAL A 405 -2.67 10.52 6.32
N ARG A 406 -1.44 11.00 6.14
CA ARG A 406 -1.02 11.67 4.90
C ARG A 406 -0.90 10.69 3.73
N GLY A 407 -0.42 9.47 3.97
CA GLY A 407 -0.25 8.42 2.98
C GLY A 407 -1.55 8.01 2.28
N MET A 408 -2.69 8.23 2.93
CA MET A 408 -3.99 7.99 2.30
C MET A 408 -4.35 8.99 1.19
N ARG A 409 -3.66 10.13 1.13
CA ARG A 409 -3.94 11.21 0.16
C ARG A 409 -2.75 11.55 -0.73
N HIS A 410 -1.55 11.16 -0.35
CA HIS A 410 -0.33 11.54 -1.06
C HIS A 410 0.56 10.31 -1.24
N PRO A 411 1.02 10.02 -2.46
CA PRO A 411 1.89 8.88 -2.72
C PRO A 411 3.21 8.99 -1.96
N GLY A 412 3.79 7.85 -1.60
CA GLY A 412 5.07 7.76 -0.90
C GLY A 412 5.02 7.96 0.62
N TRP A 413 4.00 8.61 1.17
CA TRP A 413 3.90 8.86 2.61
C TRP A 413 3.60 7.59 3.42
N HIS A 414 2.93 6.62 2.81
CA HIS A 414 2.67 5.32 3.42
C HIS A 414 3.98 4.52 3.61
N VAL A 415 4.91 4.61 2.67
CA VAL A 415 6.27 4.05 2.82
C VAL A 415 6.99 4.67 4.03
N VAL A 416 6.86 5.98 4.22
CA VAL A 416 7.43 6.66 5.39
C VAL A 416 6.81 6.15 6.69
N TRP A 417 5.48 5.95 6.71
CA TRP A 417 4.79 5.30 7.84
C TRP A 417 5.41 3.94 8.19
N HIS A 418 5.65 3.08 7.20
CA HIS A 418 6.31 1.78 7.41
C HIS A 418 7.69 1.91 8.05
N ILE A 419 8.49 2.90 7.63
CA ILE A 419 9.81 3.16 8.23
C ILE A 419 9.67 3.54 9.70
N PHE A 420 8.70 4.38 10.06
CA PHE A 420 8.44 4.75 11.45
C PHE A 420 8.01 3.55 12.30
N VAL A 421 7.14 2.68 11.77
CA VAL A 421 6.73 1.43 12.45
C VAL A 421 7.92 0.51 12.69
N MET A 422 8.77 0.30 11.68
CA MET A 422 9.99 -0.52 11.83
C MET A 422 10.96 0.08 12.85
N ALA A 423 11.19 1.38 12.82
CA ALA A 423 12.08 2.06 13.77
C ALA A 423 11.55 1.95 15.20
N ALA A 424 10.25 2.14 15.40
CA ALA A 424 9.60 1.99 16.70
C ALA A 424 9.68 0.54 17.22
N ALA A 425 9.37 -0.43 16.35
CA ALA A 425 9.45 -1.85 16.69
C ALA A 425 10.91 -2.27 17.03
N ALA A 426 11.88 -1.82 16.26
CA ALA A 426 13.30 -2.06 16.54
C ALA A 426 13.73 -1.45 17.89
N THR A 427 13.30 -0.21 18.18
CA THR A 427 13.56 0.47 19.45
C THR A 427 13.01 -0.33 20.63
N HIS A 428 11.78 -0.81 20.53
CA HIS A 428 11.16 -1.65 21.54
C HIS A 428 11.83 -3.03 21.65
N TRP A 429 12.23 -3.63 20.53
CA TRP A 429 12.95 -4.90 20.53
C TRP A 429 14.30 -4.77 21.24
N PHE A 430 15.07 -3.72 20.95
CA PHE A 430 16.34 -3.44 21.66
C PHE A 430 16.12 -3.13 23.15
N CYS A 431 15.02 -2.47 23.50
CA CYS A 431 14.66 -2.25 24.90
C CYS A 431 14.48 -3.59 25.64
N VAL A 432 13.75 -4.53 25.04
CA VAL A 432 13.54 -5.86 25.61
C VAL A 432 14.86 -6.63 25.70
N TYR A 433 15.60 -6.71 24.59
CA TYR A 433 16.81 -7.53 24.50
C TYR A 433 17.95 -7.03 25.37
N LEU A 434 18.23 -5.71 25.35
CA LEU A 434 19.39 -5.14 26.04
C LEU A 434 19.15 -4.79 27.50
N TYR A 435 17.89 -4.56 27.90
CA TYR A 435 17.62 -4.03 29.25
C TYR A 435 16.62 -4.86 30.05
N ILE A 436 15.53 -5.35 29.44
CA ILE A 436 14.54 -6.12 30.20
C ILE A 436 14.99 -7.54 30.43
N LEU A 437 15.42 -8.27 29.41
CA LEU A 437 15.91 -9.64 29.56
C LEU A 437 17.09 -9.74 30.55
N PRO A 438 18.13 -8.90 30.47
CA PRO A 438 19.23 -8.96 31.41
C PRO A 438 18.86 -8.62 32.87
N SER A 439 17.76 -7.91 33.10
CA SER A 439 17.27 -7.58 34.44
C SER A 439 16.56 -8.75 35.14
N ILE A 440 16.26 -9.83 34.40
CA ILE A 440 15.60 -11.03 34.93
C ILE A 440 16.67 -12.04 35.32
N ASP A 441 16.74 -12.39 36.64
CA ASP A 441 17.76 -13.30 37.17
C ASP A 441 17.66 -14.73 36.62
N PHE A 442 18.82 -15.39 36.47
CA PHE A 442 18.92 -16.79 36.05
C PHE A 442 18.43 -17.80 37.11
N SER A 443 18.14 -17.36 38.32
CA SER A 443 18.01 -18.23 39.50
C SER A 443 16.58 -18.74 39.81
N ALA A 444 15.58 -18.43 39.00
CA ALA A 444 14.20 -18.75 39.32
C ALA A 444 13.66 -20.06 38.69
N GLY A 445 14.51 -21.03 38.43
CA GLY A 445 14.09 -22.37 38.04
C GLY A 445 13.62 -23.19 39.24
N GLY A 446 12.50 -22.85 39.87
CA GLY A 446 11.83 -23.68 40.88
C GLY A 446 11.78 -23.10 42.31
N GLY A 447 10.92 -22.14 42.52
CA GLY A 447 10.62 -21.65 43.89
C GLY A 447 9.58 -20.53 43.88
N SER A 448 8.58 -20.68 44.72
CA SER A 448 7.38 -19.86 44.91
C SER A 448 7.59 -18.35 44.71
N VAL A 449 6.71 -17.75 43.92
CA VAL A 449 6.64 -16.30 43.61
C VAL A 449 5.96 -15.50 44.76
N ILE A 450 6.01 -15.97 46.00
CA ILE A 450 5.46 -15.26 47.16
C ILE A 450 6.55 -15.22 48.23
N GLY A 451 7.29 -14.13 48.29
CA GLY A 451 8.17 -13.85 49.40
C GLY A 451 9.58 -13.45 48.98
N ASP A 452 9.79 -12.22 48.62
CA ASP A 452 11.00 -11.43 48.87
C ASP A 452 10.79 -9.96 48.42
N TYR A 453 9.75 -9.34 48.95
CA TYR A 453 9.53 -7.89 48.76
C TYR A 453 10.22 -7.06 49.86
N GLU A 454 11.08 -7.67 50.68
CA GLU A 454 11.84 -6.98 51.72
C GLU A 454 13.35 -7.08 51.48
N ARG A 455 13.87 -6.55 50.39
CA ARG A 455 15.20 -5.93 50.39
C ARG A 455 15.01 -4.45 50.23
N SER A 456 15.05 -3.74 51.34
CA SER A 456 15.11 -2.29 51.38
C SER A 456 16.21 -1.81 50.45
N PRO A 457 15.95 -0.83 49.57
CA PRO A 457 17.00 -0.24 48.73
C PRO A 457 18.10 0.30 49.63
N GLN A 458 19.32 -0.14 49.44
CA GLN A 458 20.47 0.52 50.06
C GLN A 458 20.69 1.87 49.36
N TRP A 459 20.58 2.93 50.13
CA TRP A 459 20.85 4.28 49.72
C TRP A 459 22.22 4.68 50.21
N ASP A 460 22.99 5.42 49.41
CA ASP A 460 24.19 6.09 49.89
C ASP A 460 23.83 7.28 50.77
N GLU A 461 24.83 7.83 51.47
CA GLU A 461 24.66 8.98 52.37
C GLU A 461 24.13 10.27 51.67
N GLY A 462 24.03 10.26 50.33
CA GLY A 462 23.50 11.32 49.49
C GLY A 462 22.08 11.05 48.93
N GLY A 463 21.43 9.93 49.32
CA GLY A 463 20.06 9.64 48.88
C GLY A 463 19.99 9.05 47.46
N THR A 464 21.09 8.60 46.89
CA THR A 464 21.16 8.00 45.54
C THR A 464 21.13 6.47 45.66
N ARG A 465 20.31 5.81 44.89
CA ARG A 465 20.20 4.34 44.84
C ARG A 465 21.48 3.76 44.27
N VAL A 466 22.30 3.09 45.11
CA VAL A 466 23.50 2.41 44.66
C VAL A 466 23.11 1.13 43.93
N ILE A 467 23.06 1.20 42.63
CA ILE A 467 22.96 0.02 41.78
C ILE A 467 24.43 -0.37 41.46
N GLN A 468 25.01 -1.27 42.25
CA GLN A 468 26.28 -1.90 41.89
C GLN A 468 26.04 -2.79 40.66
N ARG A 469 26.15 -2.20 39.48
CA ARG A 469 26.21 -2.94 38.22
C ARG A 469 27.65 -3.46 38.07
N ARG A 470 27.93 -4.69 38.51
CA ARG A 470 29.03 -5.44 37.91
C ARG A 470 28.61 -5.77 36.47
N PHE A 471 29.03 -4.94 35.54
CA PHE A 471 29.04 -5.30 34.13
C PHE A 471 30.14 -6.35 33.93
N ASN A 472 29.88 -7.63 34.28
CA ASN A 472 30.61 -8.73 33.70
C ASN A 472 30.05 -8.89 32.27
N VAL A 473 30.51 -8.05 31.36
CA VAL A 473 30.44 -8.36 29.93
C VAL A 473 31.45 -9.47 29.71
N SER A 474 31.11 -10.70 30.06
CA SER A 474 31.77 -11.86 29.50
C SER A 474 31.28 -11.96 28.04
N VAL A 475 31.94 -11.20 27.17
CA VAL A 475 31.96 -11.52 25.76
C VAL A 475 32.36 -13.01 25.69
N PRO A 476 31.52 -13.90 25.11
CA PRO A 476 31.97 -15.27 24.87
C PRO A 476 33.18 -15.15 23.96
N ARG A 477 34.38 -15.28 24.50
CA ARG A 477 35.57 -15.45 23.68
C ARG A 477 35.32 -16.72 22.88
N ALA A 478 35.03 -16.56 21.62
CA ALA A 478 35.12 -17.62 20.65
C ALA A 478 36.44 -18.34 20.94
N ARG A 479 36.41 -19.61 21.36
CA ARG A 479 37.57 -20.46 21.44
C ARG A 479 38.11 -20.62 20.03
N VAL A 480 38.96 -19.70 19.63
CA VAL A 480 39.91 -19.96 18.57
C VAL A 480 40.83 -21.02 19.16
N LEU A 481 40.57 -22.26 18.82
CA LEU A 481 41.48 -23.38 19.06
C LEU A 481 42.75 -23.13 18.23
N THR A 482 43.66 -22.35 18.77
CA THR A 482 45.00 -22.31 18.28
C THR A 482 45.68 -23.61 18.71
N LYS A 483 46.00 -24.46 17.74
CA LYS A 483 46.75 -25.71 17.82
C LYS A 483 48.17 -25.59 18.41
N ALA A 484 48.50 -24.50 19.12
CA ALA A 484 49.82 -24.20 19.64
C ALA A 484 50.05 -24.61 21.11
N SER A 485 49.00 -24.90 21.91
CA SER A 485 49.16 -25.25 23.33
C SER A 485 49.25 -26.75 23.62
N THR A 486 49.05 -27.63 22.64
CA THR A 486 49.14 -29.08 22.80
C THR A 486 50.53 -29.66 22.54
N LEU A 487 51.47 -28.87 22.02
CA LEU A 487 52.85 -29.33 21.79
C LEU A 487 53.81 -29.07 22.98
N ARG A 488 53.51 -28.12 23.88
CA ARG A 488 54.33 -27.87 25.07
C ARG A 488 54.12 -28.90 26.20
N GLY A 489 52.92 -29.44 26.34
CA GLY A 489 52.63 -30.47 27.34
C GLY A 489 53.16 -31.86 27.03
N ARG A 490 53.61 -32.14 25.79
CA ARG A 490 54.20 -33.41 25.39
C ARG A 490 55.68 -33.42 25.54
N SER A 491 56.36 -32.26 25.52
CA SER A 491 57.83 -32.14 25.76
C SER A 491 58.20 -32.33 27.23
N GLU A 492 57.39 -31.76 28.16
CA GLU A 492 57.70 -31.93 29.62
C GLU A 492 57.37 -33.33 30.15
N ARG A 493 56.42 -34.06 29.58
CA ARG A 493 56.15 -35.47 29.96
C ARG A 493 57.22 -36.44 29.46
N ARG A 494 57.92 -36.15 28.36
CA ARG A 494 59.02 -36.98 27.88
C ARG A 494 60.32 -36.79 28.71
N SER A 495 60.57 -35.58 29.25
CA SER A 495 61.74 -35.34 30.10
C SER A 495 61.59 -35.96 31.50
N LEU A 496 60.41 -36.10 32.05
CA LEU A 496 60.11 -36.73 33.33
C LEU A 496 60.18 -38.27 33.28
N VAL A 497 59.81 -38.88 32.14
CA VAL A 497 59.92 -40.35 31.95
C VAL A 497 61.37 -40.78 31.71
N GLN A 498 62.21 -39.93 31.12
CA GLN A 498 63.64 -40.23 30.88
C GLN A 498 64.47 -40.10 32.13
N LYS A 499 64.08 -39.23 33.09
CA LYS A 499 64.81 -39.14 34.40
C LYS A 499 64.43 -40.25 35.38
N SER A 500 63.25 -40.92 35.23
CA SER A 500 62.91 -42.11 36.05
C SER A 500 63.52 -43.42 35.60
N ALA A 501 64.09 -43.48 34.40
CA ALA A 501 64.70 -44.69 33.86
C ALA A 501 66.21 -44.80 34.18
N GLU A 502 66.87 -43.74 34.65
CA GLU A 502 68.27 -43.72 34.97
C GLU A 502 68.60 -44.04 36.46
N THR A 503 67.56 -44.15 37.33
CA THR A 503 67.84 -44.40 38.79
C THR A 503 67.46 -45.79 39.26
N SER A 504 67.09 -46.72 38.38
CA SER A 504 66.83 -48.13 38.73
C SER A 504 67.71 -49.05 37.91
N GLY A 505 69.01 -49.07 38.28
CA GLY A 505 69.96 -50.10 37.87
C GLY A 505 69.65 -51.40 38.56
N ARG A 506 69.19 -52.42 37.86
CA ARG A 506 69.39 -53.84 38.10
C ARG A 506 69.07 -54.67 36.86
N ARG A 507 70.09 -55.20 36.25
CA ARG A 507 70.00 -56.47 35.50
C ARG A 507 69.62 -57.58 36.47
N PRO A 508 69.03 -58.71 36.11
CA PRO A 508 69.61 -59.65 35.16
C PRO A 508 68.61 -60.68 34.52
N ARG A 509 69.20 -61.44 33.68
CA ARG A 509 68.95 -62.74 33.09
C ARG A 509 67.82 -62.85 32.05
#